data_5d6b438c122e0c3ebc467f2293f3ca6b
#
_entry.id   5d6b438c122e0c3ebc467f2293f3ca6b
#
_cell.length_a   1.000
_cell.length_b   1.000
_cell.length_c   1.000
_cell.angle_alpha   90.00
_cell.angle_beta   90.00
_cell.angle_gamma   90.00
#
_symmetry.space_group_name_H-M   'P 1'
#
loop_
_entity.id
_entity.type
_entity.pdbx_description
1 polymer ?
#
loop_
_entity_poly.entity_id
_entity_poly.type
_entity_poly.pdbx_seq_one_letter_code
_entity_poly.pdbx_strand_id
1 'polypeptide(L)'
;MHSYLRSIGFSELERKELDQILKEVVTQYDEKTVIENSEGHLFVEVSKIFGCDVGITVCGEYDENNEFEMEYYFPFFRGTGITTQENVLIERHVGKESYAGAVDDIRIGVTIIFYLQNAAEYLTEHRHGHYTKGVYPVTLAGLAREARILLPVKKDEKQQREERENTVNRNRMIAAARNGDEEAMENLTMEDIDTYSMISGRIANEDIYSIVDTYFMPYGMECDLYNIMGEITEWSITKNTLTNEEIYQIRISCNDMEMDICVNAKDLLGKPEVGRRFKGVIWLQ
;
A
#
# COMPACT_ATOMS: atom_id res chain seq x y z
N MET A 1 -3.00 -20.48 -2.17
CA MET A 1 -4.10 -19.48 -1.99
C MET A 1 -3.48 -18.19 -1.48
N HIS A 2 -3.80 -17.06 -2.09
CA HIS A 2 -3.22 -15.78 -1.71
C HIS A 2 -3.71 -15.34 -0.33
N SER A 3 -2.80 -15.09 0.60
CA SER A 3 -3.13 -14.87 2.02
C SER A 3 -3.94 -13.59 2.29
N TYR A 4 -3.86 -12.61 1.38
CA TYR A 4 -4.55 -11.32 1.47
C TYR A 4 -5.96 -11.29 0.85
N LEU A 5 -6.47 -12.40 0.30
CA LEU A 5 -7.89 -12.53 -0.03
C LEU A 5 -8.80 -12.23 1.17
N ARG A 6 -8.31 -12.58 2.36
CA ARG A 6 -8.98 -12.29 3.63
C ARG A 6 -9.28 -10.80 3.82
N SER A 7 -8.33 -9.94 3.45
CA SER A 7 -8.46 -8.48 3.62
C SER A 7 -9.61 -7.87 2.83
N ILE A 8 -9.99 -8.50 1.72
CA ILE A 8 -11.07 -8.07 0.83
C ILE A 8 -12.38 -8.87 1.04
N GLY A 9 -12.55 -9.50 2.21
CA GLY A 9 -13.80 -10.16 2.60
C GLY A 9 -13.93 -11.63 2.19
N PHE A 10 -12.81 -12.32 1.92
CA PHE A 10 -12.77 -13.76 1.70
C PHE A 10 -11.99 -14.43 2.83
N SER A 11 -12.52 -14.40 4.06
CA SER A 11 -11.80 -14.89 5.25
C SER A 11 -11.73 -16.42 5.34
N GLU A 12 -12.71 -17.10 4.79
CA GLU A 12 -12.88 -18.56 4.91
C GLU A 12 -13.20 -19.15 3.54
N LEU A 13 -12.20 -19.21 2.63
CA LEU A 13 -12.36 -19.85 1.33
C LEU A 13 -11.74 -21.24 1.33
N GLU A 14 -12.49 -22.22 0.84
CA GLU A 14 -11.92 -23.48 0.39
C GLU A 14 -11.30 -23.34 -1.01
N ARG A 15 -10.33 -24.23 -1.32
CA ARG A 15 -9.66 -24.18 -2.64
C ARG A 15 -10.63 -24.30 -3.81
N LYS A 16 -11.67 -25.14 -3.66
CA LYS A 16 -12.69 -25.33 -4.71
C LYS A 16 -13.54 -24.08 -4.94
N GLU A 17 -13.86 -23.37 -3.87
CA GLU A 17 -14.61 -22.10 -3.94
C GLU A 17 -13.78 -21.03 -4.64
N LEU A 18 -12.49 -20.95 -4.28
CA LEU A 18 -11.57 -20.05 -4.95
C LEU A 18 -11.49 -20.35 -6.44
N ASP A 19 -11.35 -21.61 -6.86
CA ASP A 19 -11.31 -21.99 -8.28
C ASP A 19 -12.60 -21.59 -9.02
N GLN A 20 -13.75 -21.60 -8.34
CA GLN A 20 -15.01 -21.11 -8.90
C GLN A 20 -15.03 -19.57 -9.03
N ILE A 21 -14.57 -18.87 -8.00
CA ILE A 21 -14.48 -17.41 -8.02
C ILE A 21 -13.53 -16.95 -9.13
N LEU A 22 -12.36 -17.57 -9.27
CA LEU A 22 -11.42 -17.22 -10.35
C LEU A 22 -12.00 -17.45 -11.74
N LYS A 23 -12.74 -18.53 -11.95
CA LYS A 23 -13.50 -18.76 -13.19
C LYS A 23 -14.58 -17.69 -13.41
N GLU A 24 -15.26 -17.27 -12.36
CA GLU A 24 -16.22 -16.18 -12.43
C GLU A 24 -15.53 -14.86 -12.81
N VAL A 25 -14.39 -14.55 -12.21
CA VAL A 25 -13.58 -13.36 -12.56
C VAL A 25 -13.25 -13.37 -14.07
N VAL A 26 -12.77 -14.50 -14.59
CA VAL A 26 -12.40 -14.62 -16.01
C VAL A 26 -13.61 -14.52 -16.95
N THR A 27 -14.79 -15.02 -16.55
CA THR A 27 -15.96 -15.07 -17.42
C THR A 27 -16.92 -13.88 -17.27
N GLN A 28 -16.90 -13.21 -16.10
CA GLN A 28 -17.80 -12.12 -15.72
C GLN A 28 -17.02 -10.95 -15.13
N TYR A 29 -15.95 -10.57 -15.78
CA TYR A 29 -15.09 -9.46 -15.38
C TYR A 29 -15.80 -8.11 -15.50
N ASP A 30 -15.40 -7.15 -14.67
CA ASP A 30 -15.81 -5.75 -14.79
C ASP A 30 -14.84 -4.98 -15.70
N GLU A 31 -13.56 -5.37 -15.70
CA GLU A 31 -12.51 -4.73 -16.49
C GLU A 31 -11.65 -5.79 -17.17
N LYS A 32 -11.21 -5.51 -18.39
CA LYS A 32 -10.31 -6.37 -19.16
C LYS A 32 -9.34 -5.54 -19.98
N THR A 33 -8.06 -5.86 -19.84
CA THR A 33 -7.00 -5.30 -20.68
C THR A 33 -6.23 -6.43 -21.37
N VAL A 34 -5.91 -6.24 -22.63
CA VAL A 34 -5.12 -7.20 -23.43
C VAL A 34 -3.97 -6.45 -24.08
N ILE A 35 -2.76 -6.92 -23.85
CA ILE A 35 -1.55 -6.27 -24.35
C ILE A 35 -0.64 -7.36 -24.91
N GLU A 36 0.02 -7.05 -26.01
CA GLU A 36 1.11 -7.89 -26.49
C GLU A 36 2.36 -7.58 -25.68
N ASN A 37 2.94 -8.55 -25.03
CA ASN A 37 4.17 -8.38 -24.26
C ASN A 37 5.40 -8.25 -25.17
N SER A 38 6.59 -8.05 -24.59
CA SER A 38 7.84 -7.90 -25.32
C SER A 38 8.25 -9.14 -26.13
N GLU A 39 7.66 -10.30 -25.82
CA GLU A 39 7.90 -11.58 -26.48
C GLU A 39 6.90 -11.88 -27.59
N GLY A 40 5.92 -11.00 -27.80
CA GLY A 40 4.87 -11.14 -28.82
C GLY A 40 3.65 -11.96 -28.38
N HIS A 41 3.57 -12.30 -27.08
CA HIS A 41 2.42 -13.00 -26.51
C HIS A 41 1.35 -12.00 -26.06
N LEU A 42 0.09 -12.42 -26.06
CA LEU A 42 -1.03 -11.60 -25.59
C LEU A 42 -1.22 -11.79 -24.10
N PHE A 43 -0.63 -10.91 -23.31
CA PHE A 43 -0.89 -10.80 -21.87
C PHE A 43 -2.29 -10.23 -21.62
N VAL A 44 -3.04 -10.87 -20.74
CA VAL A 44 -4.42 -10.54 -20.40
C VAL A 44 -4.55 -10.30 -18.92
N GLU A 45 -5.12 -9.17 -18.56
CA GLU A 45 -5.50 -8.82 -17.20
C GLU A 45 -7.00 -8.62 -17.13
N VAL A 46 -7.69 -9.40 -16.28
CA VAL A 46 -9.13 -9.28 -16.03
C VAL A 46 -9.37 -9.06 -14.54
N SER A 47 -10.23 -8.10 -14.22
CA SER A 47 -10.54 -7.73 -12.84
C SER A 47 -12.03 -7.79 -12.58
N LYS A 48 -12.41 -8.29 -11.39
CA LYS A 48 -13.78 -8.26 -10.88
C LYS A 48 -13.81 -7.60 -9.52
N ILE A 49 -14.75 -6.67 -9.37
CA ILE A 49 -14.97 -5.89 -8.16
C ILE A 49 -15.93 -6.64 -7.24
N PHE A 50 -15.56 -6.81 -5.98
CA PHE A 50 -16.37 -7.48 -4.95
C PHE A 50 -16.79 -6.54 -3.82
N GLY A 51 -16.54 -5.26 -3.94
CA GLY A 51 -16.91 -4.20 -2.99
C GLY A 51 -16.40 -2.85 -3.48
N CYS A 52 -16.60 -1.78 -2.71
CA CYS A 52 -16.04 -0.48 -3.10
C CYS A 52 -14.51 -0.61 -3.20
N ASP A 53 -13.96 -0.40 -4.39
CA ASP A 53 -12.52 -0.39 -4.70
C ASP A 53 -11.72 -1.66 -4.30
N VAL A 54 -12.39 -2.76 -3.97
CA VAL A 54 -11.76 -4.06 -3.66
C VAL A 54 -12.19 -5.15 -4.63
N GLY A 55 -11.24 -5.99 -5.02
CA GLY A 55 -11.53 -7.04 -6.00
C GLY A 55 -10.40 -8.04 -6.17
N ILE A 56 -10.53 -8.85 -7.22
CA ILE A 56 -9.52 -9.83 -7.64
C ILE A 56 -9.18 -9.59 -9.10
N THR A 57 -7.90 -9.53 -9.38
CA THR A 57 -7.35 -9.53 -10.73
C THR A 57 -6.78 -10.90 -11.05
N VAL A 58 -7.07 -11.40 -12.24
CA VAL A 58 -6.52 -12.63 -12.82
C VAL A 58 -5.71 -12.26 -14.03
N CYS A 59 -4.47 -12.74 -14.09
CA CYS A 59 -3.54 -12.51 -15.16
C CYS A 59 -3.19 -13.82 -15.85
N GLY A 60 -2.96 -13.76 -17.16
CA GLY A 60 -2.58 -14.90 -17.98
C GLY A 60 -2.42 -14.54 -19.44
N GLU A 61 -2.33 -15.54 -20.28
CA GLU A 61 -2.15 -15.40 -21.72
C GLU A 61 -3.19 -16.20 -22.49
N TYR A 62 -3.39 -15.88 -23.75
CA TYR A 62 -4.13 -16.74 -24.67
C TYR A 62 -3.18 -17.73 -25.34
N ASP A 63 -3.54 -19.01 -25.31
CA ASP A 63 -2.82 -20.05 -26.00
C ASP A 63 -3.04 -20.00 -27.54
N GLU A 64 -2.39 -20.92 -28.29
CA GLU A 64 -2.52 -21.04 -29.75
C GLU A 64 -3.96 -21.34 -30.21
N ASN A 65 -4.80 -21.90 -29.35
CA ASN A 65 -6.22 -22.21 -29.59
C ASN A 65 -7.14 -21.05 -29.20
N ASN A 66 -6.58 -19.92 -28.73
CA ASN A 66 -7.30 -18.77 -28.18
C ASN A 66 -8.07 -19.11 -26.90
N GLU A 67 -7.56 -20.08 -26.12
CA GLU A 67 -8.04 -20.39 -24.78
C GLU A 67 -7.21 -19.61 -23.75
N PHE A 68 -7.90 -19.04 -22.74
CA PHE A 68 -7.24 -18.27 -21.69
C PHE A 68 -6.56 -19.22 -20.68
N GLU A 69 -5.25 -19.12 -20.54
CA GLU A 69 -4.45 -19.82 -19.56
C GLU A 69 -4.07 -18.85 -18.43
N MET A 70 -4.59 -19.12 -17.21
CA MET A 70 -4.31 -18.32 -16.04
C MET A 70 -2.91 -18.62 -15.51
N GLU A 71 -2.08 -17.58 -15.37
CA GLU A 71 -0.76 -17.69 -14.75
C GLU A 71 -0.78 -17.42 -13.26
N TYR A 72 -1.42 -16.30 -12.85
CA TYR A 72 -1.54 -15.90 -11.46
C TYR A 72 -2.76 -15.02 -11.23
N TYR A 73 -3.05 -14.75 -9.97
CA TYR A 73 -4.09 -13.83 -9.53
C TYR A 73 -3.64 -13.11 -8.27
N PHE A 74 -4.24 -11.96 -8.01
CA PHE A 74 -4.04 -11.22 -6.77
C PHE A 74 -5.30 -10.48 -6.35
N PRO A 75 -5.54 -10.36 -5.01
CA PRO A 75 -6.52 -9.42 -4.49
C PRO A 75 -5.99 -8.01 -4.59
N PHE A 76 -6.84 -7.04 -4.83
CA PHE A 76 -6.47 -5.63 -4.87
C PHE A 76 -7.38 -4.77 -4.00
N PHE A 77 -6.83 -3.64 -3.57
CA PHE A 77 -7.55 -2.50 -3.04
C PHE A 77 -7.03 -1.24 -3.74
N ARG A 78 -7.92 -0.52 -4.40
CA ARG A 78 -7.56 0.73 -5.09
C ARG A 78 -7.58 1.87 -4.10
N GLY A 79 -6.42 2.42 -3.81
CA GLY A 79 -6.29 3.62 -3.00
C GLY A 79 -6.74 4.87 -3.75
N THR A 80 -6.90 5.95 -3.03
CA THR A 80 -7.30 7.26 -3.54
C THR A 80 -6.25 8.31 -3.20
N GLY A 81 -6.18 9.36 -4.02
CA GLY A 81 -5.21 10.44 -3.83
C GLY A 81 -3.78 10.06 -4.24
N ILE A 82 -2.86 10.96 -4.01
CA ILE A 82 -1.45 10.79 -4.33
C ILE A 82 -0.67 10.61 -3.03
N THR A 83 -0.07 9.43 -2.84
CA THR A 83 0.76 9.15 -1.68
C THR A 83 2.12 9.82 -1.80
N THR A 84 2.74 9.73 -2.99
CA THR A 84 4.06 10.33 -3.25
C THR A 84 4.20 10.75 -4.72
N GLN A 85 5.10 11.71 -4.97
CA GLN A 85 5.45 12.19 -6.32
C GLN A 85 6.96 12.19 -6.46
N GLU A 86 7.53 10.99 -6.55
CA GLU A 86 8.97 10.78 -6.65
C GLU A 86 9.32 9.97 -7.89
N ASN A 87 10.61 9.82 -8.17
CA ASN A 87 11.07 8.92 -9.21
C ASN A 87 10.77 7.48 -8.83
N VAL A 88 10.01 6.79 -9.65
CA VAL A 88 9.66 5.38 -9.45
C VAL A 88 10.47 4.53 -10.41
N LEU A 89 11.07 3.49 -9.89
CA LEU A 89 11.67 2.41 -10.67
C LEU A 89 10.67 1.25 -10.71
N ILE A 90 10.32 0.78 -11.90
CA ILE A 90 9.49 -0.39 -12.08
C ILE A 90 10.36 -1.54 -12.60
N GLU A 91 10.29 -2.67 -11.92
CA GLU A 91 11.02 -3.88 -12.26
C GLU A 91 10.07 -5.06 -12.47
N ARG A 92 10.33 -5.83 -13.53
CA ARG A 92 9.58 -7.07 -13.84
C ARG A 92 10.08 -8.21 -12.96
N HIS A 93 9.17 -8.98 -12.38
CA HIS A 93 9.51 -10.22 -11.70
C HIS A 93 9.98 -11.28 -12.68
N VAL A 94 10.93 -12.10 -12.27
CA VAL A 94 11.48 -13.16 -13.11
C VAL A 94 10.40 -14.20 -13.43
N GLY A 95 10.18 -14.46 -14.72
CA GLY A 95 9.30 -15.52 -15.23
C GLY A 95 7.80 -15.22 -15.19
N LYS A 96 7.39 -13.97 -14.93
CA LYS A 96 5.98 -13.56 -14.95
C LYS A 96 5.84 -12.13 -15.45
N GLU A 97 4.71 -11.82 -16.06
CA GLU A 97 4.32 -10.43 -16.36
C GLU A 97 3.72 -9.75 -15.12
N SER A 98 4.44 -9.75 -14.02
CA SER A 98 4.12 -9.01 -12.81
C SER A 98 5.29 -8.09 -12.44
N TYR A 99 4.97 -6.97 -11.82
CA TYR A 99 5.90 -5.87 -11.63
C TYR A 99 5.90 -5.39 -10.19
N ALA A 100 7.07 -4.96 -9.73
CA ALA A 100 7.22 -4.22 -8.48
C ALA A 100 7.63 -2.78 -8.79
N GLY A 101 7.08 -1.85 -8.05
CA GLY A 101 7.54 -0.48 -8.01
C GLY A 101 8.48 -0.25 -6.83
N ALA A 102 9.48 0.60 -7.01
CA ALA A 102 10.38 1.04 -5.96
C ALA A 102 10.46 2.57 -5.98
N VAL A 103 10.29 3.20 -4.84
CA VAL A 103 10.34 4.65 -4.69
C VAL A 103 11.11 5.03 -3.44
N ASP A 104 12.02 6.00 -3.56
CA ASP A 104 12.73 6.59 -2.45
C ASP A 104 11.98 7.84 -1.99
N ASP A 105 11.26 7.76 -0.88
CA ASP A 105 10.59 8.91 -0.29
C ASP A 105 11.36 9.41 0.94
N ILE A 106 11.78 10.67 0.89
CA ILE A 106 12.59 11.30 1.94
C ILE A 106 11.90 11.32 3.31
N ARG A 107 10.55 11.25 3.34
CA ARG A 107 9.76 11.20 4.58
C ARG A 107 9.94 9.89 5.33
N ILE A 108 10.26 8.81 4.62
CA ILE A 108 10.37 7.46 5.18
C ILE A 108 11.81 7.05 5.47
N GLY A 109 12.78 7.54 4.67
CA GLY A 109 14.21 7.24 4.84
C GLY A 109 14.61 5.82 4.42
N VAL A 110 13.70 5.05 3.81
CA VAL A 110 13.96 3.74 3.19
C VAL A 110 13.27 3.66 1.84
N THR A 111 13.79 2.85 0.93
CA THR A 111 13.12 2.55 -0.34
C THR A 111 11.82 1.81 -0.06
N ILE A 112 10.71 2.34 -0.56
CA ILE A 112 9.40 1.71 -0.49
C ILE A 112 9.25 0.85 -1.73
N ILE A 113 9.04 -0.45 -1.54
CA ILE A 113 8.77 -1.42 -2.61
C ILE A 113 7.30 -1.82 -2.52
N PHE A 114 6.62 -1.85 -3.64
CA PHE A 114 5.20 -2.17 -3.71
C PHE A 114 4.89 -3.03 -4.94
N TYR A 115 3.83 -3.82 -4.84
CA TYR A 115 3.31 -4.58 -5.96
C TYR A 115 2.55 -3.66 -6.92
N LEU A 116 2.86 -3.69 -8.22
CA LEU A 116 2.18 -2.85 -9.21
C LEU A 116 0.84 -3.47 -9.62
N GLN A 117 -0.27 -2.84 -9.21
CA GLN A 117 -1.63 -3.31 -9.52
C GLN A 117 -2.03 -3.11 -10.99
N ASN A 118 -1.54 -2.03 -11.63
CA ASN A 118 -1.92 -1.61 -12.96
C ASN A 118 -0.83 -1.93 -14.01
N ALA A 119 -0.31 -3.17 -13.96
CA ALA A 119 0.77 -3.60 -14.85
C ALA A 119 0.41 -3.48 -16.34
N ALA A 120 -0.82 -3.79 -16.70
CA ALA A 120 -1.31 -3.69 -18.07
C ALA A 120 -1.36 -2.22 -18.58
N GLU A 121 -1.78 -1.28 -17.75
CA GLU A 121 -1.75 0.15 -18.07
C GLU A 121 -0.31 0.66 -18.24
N TYR A 122 0.56 0.31 -17.29
CA TYR A 122 1.99 0.61 -17.37
C TYR A 122 2.63 0.10 -18.67
N LEU A 123 2.36 -1.15 -19.05
CA LEU A 123 2.88 -1.73 -20.30
C LEU A 123 2.35 -1.01 -21.54
N THR A 124 1.07 -0.60 -21.53
CA THR A 124 0.47 0.14 -22.64
C THR A 124 1.16 1.48 -22.85
N GLU A 125 1.42 2.21 -21.80
CA GLU A 125 2.08 3.51 -21.86
C GLU A 125 3.55 3.41 -22.27
N HIS A 126 4.25 2.34 -21.85
CA HIS A 126 5.69 2.16 -22.09
C HIS A 126 6.03 1.37 -23.37
N ARG A 127 5.04 0.88 -24.08
CA ARG A 127 5.20 0.11 -25.34
C ARG A 127 5.98 0.85 -26.43
N HIS A 128 6.02 2.17 -26.39
CA HIS A 128 6.68 3.02 -27.36
C HIS A 128 8.07 3.50 -26.94
N GLY A 129 8.69 2.86 -25.95
CA GLY A 129 10.09 3.12 -25.56
C GLY A 129 10.33 4.49 -24.90
N HIS A 130 9.29 5.14 -24.47
CA HIS A 130 9.39 6.38 -23.70
C HIS A 130 9.67 6.08 -22.23
N TYR A 131 10.85 5.57 -21.92
CA TYR A 131 11.42 5.65 -20.58
C TYR A 131 11.68 7.12 -20.27
N THR A 132 10.65 7.87 -19.96
CA THR A 132 10.84 9.18 -19.40
C THR A 132 11.20 9.01 -17.93
N LYS A 133 12.46 9.27 -17.59
CA LYS A 133 12.83 9.61 -16.22
C LYS A 133 11.95 10.79 -15.82
N GLY A 134 10.92 10.55 -15.06
CA GLY A 134 9.96 11.56 -14.62
C GLY A 134 9.47 11.26 -13.23
N VAL A 135 9.06 12.30 -12.55
CA VAL A 135 8.34 12.20 -11.28
C VAL A 135 6.91 11.77 -11.61
N TYR A 136 6.53 10.60 -11.13
CA TYR A 136 5.17 10.08 -11.34
C TYR A 136 4.36 10.16 -10.05
N PRO A 137 3.06 10.52 -10.15
CA PRO A 137 2.18 10.39 -9.00
C PRO A 137 1.95 8.91 -8.69
N VAL A 138 2.19 8.52 -7.45
CA VAL A 138 1.97 7.15 -6.96
C VAL A 138 0.88 7.17 -5.90
N THR A 139 -0.11 6.32 -6.06
CA THR A 139 -1.11 6.02 -5.05
C THR A 139 -0.77 4.66 -4.44
N LEU A 140 -0.50 4.63 -3.14
CA LEU A 140 -0.24 3.39 -2.43
C LEU A 140 -1.45 2.94 -1.64
N ALA A 141 -1.73 1.64 -1.69
CA ALA A 141 -2.77 0.99 -0.91
C ALA A 141 -2.23 -0.25 -0.20
N GLY A 142 -2.74 -0.53 0.99
CA GLY A 142 -2.32 -1.67 1.80
C GLY A 142 -3.45 -2.67 2.02
N LEU A 143 -3.16 -3.96 1.90
CA LEU A 143 -4.05 -5.01 2.36
C LEU A 143 -3.52 -5.56 3.69
N ALA A 144 -4.34 -5.50 4.76
CA ALA A 144 -3.97 -6.01 6.08
C ALA A 144 -4.70 -7.31 6.40
N ARG A 145 -3.95 -8.34 6.81
CA ARG A 145 -4.54 -9.63 7.25
C ARG A 145 -5.11 -9.57 8.66
N GLU A 146 -4.50 -8.75 9.49
CA GLU A 146 -4.89 -8.47 10.87
C GLU A 146 -4.40 -7.09 11.26
N ALA A 147 -5.18 -6.40 12.09
CA ALA A 147 -4.81 -5.08 12.56
C ALA A 147 -5.41 -4.77 13.93
N ARG A 148 -4.90 -3.71 14.54
CA ARG A 148 -5.35 -3.21 15.85
C ARG A 148 -5.51 -1.71 15.82
N ILE A 149 -6.54 -1.23 16.51
CA ILE A 149 -6.74 0.19 16.73
C ILE A 149 -6.21 0.55 18.12
N LEU A 150 -5.28 1.47 18.14
CA LEU A 150 -4.66 1.99 19.34
C LEU A 150 -5.21 3.38 19.67
N LEU A 151 -5.19 3.73 20.94
CA LEU A 151 -5.53 5.09 21.37
C LEU A 151 -4.45 6.08 20.90
N PRO A 152 -4.81 7.35 20.67
CA PRO A 152 -3.83 8.39 20.37
C PRO A 152 -2.83 8.56 21.53
N VAL A 153 -1.64 9.02 21.22
CA VAL A 153 -0.69 9.45 22.27
C VAL A 153 -1.26 10.66 22.97
N LYS A 154 -1.28 10.64 24.31
CA LYS A 154 -1.73 11.79 25.08
C LYS A 154 -0.68 12.89 25.01
N LYS A 155 -1.04 14.01 24.42
CA LYS A 155 -0.21 15.21 24.30
C LYS A 155 -0.91 16.37 25.01
N ASP A 156 -0.17 17.18 25.72
CA ASP A 156 -0.69 18.45 26.25
C ASP A 156 -0.75 19.52 25.13
N GLU A 157 -1.43 20.63 25.39
CA GLU A 157 -1.61 21.69 24.40
C GLU A 157 -0.29 22.30 23.91
N LYS A 158 0.73 22.31 24.77
CA LYS A 158 2.06 22.82 24.42
C LYS A 158 2.74 21.87 23.45
N GLN A 159 2.73 20.56 23.75
CA GLN A 159 3.29 19.53 22.86
C GLN A 159 2.59 19.50 21.51
N GLN A 160 1.26 19.64 21.47
CA GLN A 160 0.52 19.71 20.21
C GLN A 160 0.89 20.93 19.37
N ARG A 161 1.16 22.07 20.00
CA ARG A 161 1.59 23.28 19.28
C ARG A 161 3.01 23.13 18.74
N GLU A 162 3.95 22.68 19.56
CA GLU A 162 5.34 22.43 19.17
C GLU A 162 5.40 21.42 18.02
N GLU A 163 4.62 20.37 18.07
CA GLU A 163 4.55 19.37 17.01
C GLU A 163 4.02 19.95 15.69
N ARG A 164 2.97 20.76 15.72
CA ARG A 164 2.47 21.44 14.50
C ARG A 164 3.53 22.35 13.88
N GLU A 165 4.26 23.09 14.71
CA GLU A 165 5.34 23.95 14.25
C GLU A 165 6.48 23.13 13.67
N ASN A 166 6.86 22.03 14.31
CA ASN A 166 7.89 21.11 13.83
C ASN A 166 7.48 20.45 12.53
N THR A 167 6.23 19.99 12.39
CA THR A 167 5.70 19.41 11.13
C THR A 167 5.79 20.42 9.98
N VAL A 168 5.39 21.67 10.20
CA VAL A 168 5.49 22.72 9.18
C VAL A 168 6.95 22.96 8.77
N ASN A 169 7.87 23.02 9.74
CA ASN A 169 9.29 23.22 9.47
C ASN A 169 9.89 22.02 8.72
N ARG A 170 9.56 20.80 9.17
CA ARG A 170 10.00 19.55 8.52
C ARG A 170 9.52 19.47 7.07
N ASN A 171 8.25 19.76 6.79
CA ASN A 171 7.70 19.78 5.44
C ASN A 171 8.40 20.82 4.55
N ARG A 172 8.79 21.96 5.11
CA ARG A 172 9.58 22.96 4.39
C ARG A 172 10.99 22.46 4.08
N MET A 173 11.66 21.80 5.02
CA MET A 173 12.97 21.18 4.80
C MET A 173 12.91 20.05 3.78
N ILE A 174 11.85 19.21 3.82
CA ILE A 174 11.60 18.15 2.83
C ILE A 174 11.46 18.76 1.42
N ALA A 175 10.69 19.82 1.27
CA ALA A 175 10.52 20.50 -0.01
C ALA A 175 11.85 21.11 -0.53
N ALA A 176 12.67 21.67 0.34
CA ALA A 176 13.99 22.19 -0.02
C ALA A 176 14.97 21.06 -0.42
N ALA A 177 15.00 19.97 0.35
CA ALA A 177 15.85 18.80 0.07
C ALA A 177 15.49 18.15 -1.29
N ARG A 178 14.21 18.08 -1.65
CA ARG A 178 13.74 17.63 -2.98
C ARG A 178 14.25 18.51 -4.13
N ASN A 179 14.50 19.78 -3.87
CA ASN A 179 15.10 20.72 -4.83
C ASN A 179 16.64 20.69 -4.81
N GLY A 180 17.26 19.75 -4.09
CA GLY A 180 18.71 19.58 -4.04
C GLY A 180 19.44 20.44 -3.01
N ASP A 181 18.74 20.97 -2.00
CA ASP A 181 19.33 21.74 -0.91
C ASP A 181 20.07 20.78 0.07
N GLU A 182 21.40 20.77 0.01
CA GLU A 182 22.25 19.90 0.83
C GLU A 182 22.13 20.22 2.34
N GLU A 183 21.96 21.49 2.71
CA GLU A 183 21.79 21.91 4.10
C GLU A 183 20.45 21.38 4.67
N ALA A 184 19.39 21.41 3.87
CA ALA A 184 18.11 20.84 4.26
C ALA A 184 18.19 19.32 4.44
N MET A 185 18.92 18.60 3.57
CA MET A 185 19.13 17.15 3.71
C MET A 185 19.94 16.81 4.97
N GLU A 186 20.99 17.57 5.27
CA GLU A 186 21.79 17.37 6.48
C GLU A 186 20.97 17.62 7.75
N ASN A 187 20.18 18.71 7.78
CA ASN A 187 19.31 19.05 8.90
C ASN A 187 18.26 17.98 9.17
N LEU A 188 17.60 17.44 8.11
CA LEU A 188 16.65 16.32 8.25
C LEU A 188 17.31 15.07 8.84
N THR A 189 18.53 14.75 8.38
CA THR A 189 19.29 13.61 8.90
C THR A 189 19.64 13.78 10.38
N MET A 190 20.04 14.97 10.79
CA MET A 190 20.35 15.28 12.19
C MET A 190 19.10 15.19 13.08
N GLU A 191 17.96 15.73 12.60
CA GLU A 191 16.68 15.65 13.30
C GLU A 191 16.23 14.19 13.52
N ASP A 192 16.41 13.33 12.51
CA ASP A 192 16.10 11.91 12.60
C ASP A 192 16.99 11.17 13.62
N ILE A 193 18.29 11.51 13.66
CA ILE A 193 19.25 10.96 14.64
C ILE A 193 18.87 11.38 16.06
N ASP A 194 18.52 12.66 16.27
CA ASP A 194 18.12 13.18 17.57
C ASP A 194 16.81 12.52 18.04
N THR A 195 15.84 12.39 17.15
CA THR A 195 14.58 11.70 17.42
C THR A 195 14.82 10.25 17.81
N TYR A 196 15.65 9.53 17.07
CA TYR A 196 16.02 8.14 17.39
C TYR A 196 16.68 8.03 18.76
N SER A 197 17.61 8.92 19.07
CA SER A 197 18.34 8.96 20.34
C SER A 197 17.38 9.22 21.52
N MET A 198 16.44 10.15 21.36
CA MET A 198 15.42 10.47 22.36
C MET A 198 14.49 9.27 22.60
N ILE A 199 13.99 8.66 21.54
CA ILE A 199 13.10 7.47 21.61
C ILE A 199 13.84 6.32 22.28
N SER A 200 15.07 6.03 21.90
CA SER A 200 15.88 4.96 22.47
C SER A 200 16.12 5.12 23.96
N GLY A 201 16.30 6.35 24.43
CA GLY A 201 16.42 6.66 25.86
C GLY A 201 15.14 6.44 26.65
N ARG A 202 13.97 6.70 26.04
CA ARG A 202 12.66 6.56 26.69
C ARG A 202 12.13 5.14 26.72
N ILE A 203 12.40 4.32 25.68
CA ILE A 203 11.94 2.91 25.58
C ILE A 203 12.36 2.06 26.78
N ALA A 204 13.47 2.40 27.44
CA ALA A 204 13.92 1.69 28.63
C ALA A 204 12.92 1.79 29.81
N ASN A 205 12.07 2.82 29.85
CA ASN A 205 11.20 3.11 31.00
C ASN A 205 9.73 3.33 30.62
N GLU A 206 9.40 3.46 29.34
CA GLU A 206 8.06 3.77 28.86
C GLU A 206 7.64 2.76 27.77
N ASP A 207 6.33 2.57 27.61
CA ASP A 207 5.80 1.74 26.52
C ASP A 207 6.03 2.46 25.17
N ILE A 208 6.56 1.77 24.19
CA ILE A 208 6.84 2.29 22.84
C ILE A 208 5.59 2.93 22.22
N TYR A 209 4.41 2.37 22.46
CA TYR A 209 3.14 2.89 21.93
C TYR A 209 2.67 4.17 22.61
N SER A 210 3.27 4.54 23.72
CA SER A 210 3.05 5.85 24.38
C SER A 210 4.01 6.94 23.91
N ILE A 211 5.06 6.55 23.18
CA ILE A 211 6.14 7.45 22.75
C ILE A 211 6.07 7.71 21.24
N VAL A 212 5.86 6.64 20.46
CA VAL A 212 5.90 6.69 19.00
C VAL A 212 4.49 6.80 18.44
N ASP A 213 4.22 7.84 17.68
CA ASP A 213 2.91 8.06 17.06
C ASP A 213 2.74 7.24 15.79
N THR A 214 3.74 7.25 14.93
CA THR A 214 3.71 6.60 13.62
C THR A 214 5.02 5.90 13.34
N TYR A 215 4.98 4.84 12.56
CA TYR A 215 6.16 4.22 11.97
C TYR A 215 5.81 3.45 10.70
N PHE A 216 6.80 3.34 9.83
CA PHE A 216 6.75 2.57 8.60
C PHE A 216 8.03 1.73 8.49
N MET A 217 7.93 0.42 8.63
CA MET A 217 9.09 -0.47 8.71
C MET A 217 8.91 -1.70 7.82
N PRO A 218 9.90 -2.08 7.01
CA PRO A 218 9.89 -3.36 6.30
C PRO A 218 9.62 -4.53 7.26
N TYR A 219 8.87 -5.52 6.78
CA TYR A 219 8.49 -6.68 7.59
C TYR A 219 8.80 -8.00 6.89
N GLY A 220 9.48 -8.89 7.59
CA GLY A 220 9.81 -10.21 7.08
C GLY A 220 10.89 -10.21 6.01
N MET A 221 10.80 -11.17 5.08
CA MET A 221 11.75 -11.33 3.97
C MET A 221 11.15 -10.89 2.62
N GLU A 222 9.86 -10.62 2.57
CA GLU A 222 9.17 -10.13 1.37
C GLU A 222 9.32 -8.61 1.31
N CYS A 223 9.68 -8.12 0.12
CA CYS A 223 10.10 -6.72 -0.02
C CYS A 223 8.94 -5.72 0.06
N ASP A 224 7.71 -6.18 -0.20
CA ASP A 224 6.49 -5.39 -0.26
C ASP A 224 5.59 -5.52 0.98
N LEU A 225 6.13 -6.14 2.06
CA LEU A 225 5.48 -6.21 3.35
C LEU A 225 6.02 -5.17 4.32
N TYR A 226 5.10 -4.48 5.00
CA TYR A 226 5.44 -3.45 5.98
C TYR A 226 4.64 -3.60 7.27
N ASN A 227 5.32 -3.45 8.39
CA ASN A 227 4.68 -3.22 9.68
C ASN A 227 4.53 -1.72 9.86
N ILE A 228 3.29 -1.26 9.94
CA ILE A 228 2.99 0.17 9.96
C ILE A 228 2.15 0.54 11.17
N MET A 229 2.32 1.78 11.60
CA MET A 229 1.42 2.45 12.53
C MET A 229 1.21 3.89 12.07
N GLY A 230 -0.05 4.29 11.89
CA GLY A 230 -0.40 5.63 11.42
C GLY A 230 -1.69 6.13 12.06
N GLU A 231 -1.84 7.45 12.11
CA GLU A 231 -3.06 8.09 12.58
C GLU A 231 -4.18 7.94 11.57
N ILE A 232 -5.37 7.57 12.02
CA ILE A 232 -6.56 7.45 11.19
C ILE A 232 -7.10 8.83 10.89
N THR A 233 -7.11 9.20 9.61
CA THR A 233 -7.67 10.48 9.12
C THR A 233 -9.09 10.32 8.59
N GLU A 234 -9.41 9.15 8.02
CA GLU A 234 -10.73 8.82 7.47
C GLU A 234 -10.95 7.31 7.54
N TRP A 235 -12.20 6.87 7.58
CA TRP A 235 -12.55 5.47 7.45
C TRP A 235 -13.97 5.28 6.93
N SER A 236 -14.21 4.16 6.28
CA SER A 236 -15.50 3.72 5.80
C SER A 236 -15.66 2.20 5.92
N ILE A 237 -16.85 1.70 5.68
CA ILE A 237 -17.14 0.27 5.61
C ILE A 237 -17.75 -0.03 4.25
N THR A 238 -17.23 -1.06 3.60
CA THR A 238 -17.88 -1.70 2.46
C THR A 238 -18.17 -3.16 2.77
N LYS A 239 -18.96 -3.82 1.90
CA LYS A 239 -19.24 -5.24 2.02
C LYS A 239 -18.81 -5.96 0.77
N ASN A 240 -18.19 -7.12 0.96
CA ASN A 240 -17.96 -8.03 -0.14
C ASN A 240 -19.31 -8.54 -0.67
N THR A 241 -19.56 -8.34 -1.95
CA THR A 241 -20.85 -8.63 -2.58
C THR A 241 -21.18 -10.13 -2.65
N LEU A 242 -20.16 -11.00 -2.56
CA LEU A 242 -20.33 -12.45 -2.61
C LEU A 242 -20.49 -13.06 -1.22
N THR A 243 -19.64 -12.67 -0.27
CA THR A 243 -19.61 -13.24 1.08
C THR A 243 -20.41 -12.46 2.10
N ASN A 244 -20.78 -11.20 1.81
CA ASN A 244 -21.38 -10.22 2.72
C ASN A 244 -20.47 -9.86 3.92
N GLU A 245 -19.19 -10.22 3.90
CA GLU A 245 -18.23 -9.81 4.93
C GLU A 245 -17.98 -8.30 4.88
N GLU A 246 -17.92 -7.67 6.04
CA GLU A 246 -17.63 -6.26 6.17
C GLU A 246 -16.12 -6.02 6.09
N ILE A 247 -15.74 -4.99 5.35
CA ILE A 247 -14.37 -4.58 5.12
C ILE A 247 -14.24 -3.13 5.55
N TYR A 248 -13.35 -2.86 6.48
CA TYR A 248 -12.95 -1.50 6.79
C TYR A 248 -11.95 -0.99 5.75
N GLN A 249 -12.22 0.20 5.24
CA GLN A 249 -11.31 0.99 4.41
C GLN A 249 -10.89 2.18 5.25
N ILE A 250 -9.61 2.28 5.53
CA ILE A 250 -9.06 3.22 6.52
C ILE A 250 -7.95 4.02 5.85
N ARG A 251 -8.10 5.33 5.83
CA ARG A 251 -7.01 6.24 5.45
C ARG A 251 -6.20 6.57 6.68
N ILE A 252 -4.89 6.42 6.55
CA ILE A 252 -3.95 6.77 7.61
C ILE A 252 -2.93 7.81 7.14
N SER A 253 -2.49 8.62 8.07
CA SER A 253 -1.26 9.41 7.95
C SER A 253 -0.14 8.70 8.71
N CYS A 254 0.93 8.37 8.01
CA CYS A 254 2.10 7.71 8.56
C CYS A 254 3.35 8.43 8.06
N ASN A 255 4.13 9.04 8.95
CA ASN A 255 5.31 9.85 8.61
C ASN A 255 5.00 10.88 7.49
N ASP A 256 3.93 11.62 7.64
CA ASP A 256 3.43 12.61 6.66
C ASP A 256 3.09 12.03 5.26
N MET A 257 2.97 10.71 5.15
CA MET A 257 2.40 10.06 3.98
C MET A 257 0.96 9.62 4.27
N GLU A 258 0.07 9.91 3.35
CA GLU A 258 -1.29 9.37 3.37
C GLU A 258 -1.39 8.14 2.48
N MET A 259 -2.03 7.10 3.01
CA MET A 259 -2.33 5.88 2.25
C MET A 259 -3.62 5.24 2.73
N ASP A 260 -4.24 4.48 1.85
CA ASP A 260 -5.46 3.75 2.13
C ASP A 260 -5.16 2.28 2.47
N ILE A 261 -5.85 1.73 3.46
CA ILE A 261 -5.68 0.34 3.90
C ILE A 261 -7.03 -0.33 4.01
N CYS A 262 -7.15 -1.54 3.50
CA CYS A 262 -8.32 -2.37 3.76
C CYS A 262 -8.00 -3.53 4.71
N VAL A 263 -8.97 -3.86 5.56
CA VAL A 263 -8.91 -4.97 6.50
C VAL A 263 -10.31 -5.54 6.72
N ASN A 264 -10.42 -6.86 6.79
CA ASN A 264 -11.68 -7.51 7.16
C ASN A 264 -12.09 -7.12 8.59
N ALA A 265 -13.37 -6.83 8.79
CA ALA A 265 -13.89 -6.45 10.10
C ALA A 265 -13.66 -7.53 11.18
N LYS A 266 -13.63 -8.81 10.79
CA LYS A 266 -13.32 -9.94 11.68
C LYS A 266 -11.88 -9.91 12.21
N ASP A 267 -10.97 -9.26 11.48
CA ASP A 267 -9.53 -9.25 11.72
C ASP A 267 -9.03 -7.92 12.29
N LEU A 268 -9.94 -6.98 12.54
CA LEU A 268 -9.63 -5.69 13.13
C LEU A 268 -9.97 -5.70 14.62
N LEU A 269 -8.96 -5.66 15.48
CA LEU A 269 -9.15 -5.50 16.91
C LEU A 269 -9.34 -4.04 17.29
N GLY A 270 -10.50 -3.70 17.82
CA GLY A 270 -10.89 -2.33 18.20
C GLY A 270 -11.71 -1.65 17.11
N LYS A 271 -12.22 -0.46 17.42
CA LYS A 271 -13.08 0.32 16.52
C LYS A 271 -12.31 1.47 15.92
N PRO A 272 -12.28 1.64 14.58
CA PRO A 272 -11.63 2.78 13.95
C PRO A 272 -12.39 4.07 14.30
N GLU A 273 -11.65 5.10 14.62
CA GLU A 273 -12.13 6.47 14.85
C GLU A 273 -11.02 7.43 14.42
N VAL A 274 -11.39 8.55 13.83
CA VAL A 274 -10.42 9.60 13.44
C VAL A 274 -9.62 10.06 14.66
N GLY A 275 -8.30 10.20 14.48
CA GLY A 275 -7.35 10.51 15.55
C GLY A 275 -6.87 9.31 16.36
N ARG A 276 -7.48 8.12 16.22
CA ARG A 276 -6.88 6.87 16.72
C ARG A 276 -5.80 6.39 15.77
N ARG A 277 -5.02 5.41 16.21
CA ARG A 277 -3.93 4.87 15.40
C ARG A 277 -4.24 3.46 14.92
N PHE A 278 -4.08 3.25 13.63
CA PHE A 278 -4.06 1.92 13.02
C PHE A 278 -2.67 1.32 13.22
N LYS A 279 -2.61 0.03 13.55
CA LYS A 279 -1.36 -0.76 13.59
C LYS A 279 -1.58 -2.12 12.95
N GLY A 280 -0.75 -2.49 11.99
CA GLY A 280 -0.85 -3.78 11.32
C GLY A 280 0.31 -4.07 10.38
N VAL A 281 0.36 -5.31 9.91
CA VAL A 281 1.23 -5.70 8.78
C VAL A 281 0.40 -5.65 7.52
N ILE A 282 0.90 -4.90 6.54
CA ILE A 282 0.25 -4.73 5.24
C ILE A 282 1.09 -5.32 4.11
N TRP A 283 0.42 -5.80 3.10
CA TRP A 283 0.98 -6.00 1.77
C TRP A 283 0.70 -4.74 0.95
N LEU A 284 1.75 -4.10 0.49
CA LEU A 284 1.68 -2.79 -0.16
C LEU A 284 1.58 -2.94 -1.68
N GLN A 285 0.64 -2.24 -2.24
CA GLN A 285 0.36 -2.22 -3.67
C GLN A 285 0.35 -0.80 -4.21
#